data_e0c308ffdc4ff574869e8e330658d03a
#
_entry.id   e0c308ffdc4ff574869e8e330658d03a
#
_cell.length_a   1.000
_cell.length_b   1.000
_cell.length_c   1.000
_cell.angle_alpha   90.00
_cell.angle_beta   90.00
_cell.angle_gamma   90.00
#
_symmetry.space_group_name_H-M   'P 1'
#
loop_
_entity.id
_entity.type
_entity.pdbx_description
1 polymer ?
#
loop_
_entity_poly.entity_id
_entity_poly.type
_entity_poly.pdbx_seq_one_letter_code
_entity_poly.pdbx_strand_id
1 'polypeptide(L)'
;KIDLIDAHVHLYDEENLSSLRWMDKSLPISCEHTVTEYLVQNWNQGTSRFNFKGIIYIESDVKTELSSGLEGFTPAVRELKFVIEQSVKEEGSILAIVPWAPVPLGPQILELYIDKLFEDINPRKISLIKGFRFLLQDKPDGIMVSKKFIESIKWMAKNKLVFELGIDFHRRGDGQYREVCVLFESVKNAT
;
A
#
# COMPACT_ATOMS: atom_id res chain seq x y z
N LYS A 1 -25.85 9.21 13.10
CA LYS A 1 -25.11 8.64 11.98
C LYS A 1 -23.96 7.79 12.51
N ILE A 2 -23.60 6.74 11.81
CA ILE A 2 -22.47 5.86 12.13
C ILE A 2 -21.23 6.40 11.42
N ASP A 3 -20.12 6.60 12.15
CA ASP A 3 -18.85 7.00 11.54
C ASP A 3 -18.29 5.85 10.68
N LEU A 4 -17.86 6.18 9.47
CA LEU A 4 -17.36 5.22 8.48
C LEU A 4 -16.02 5.68 7.92
N ILE A 5 -15.07 4.78 7.89
CA ILE A 5 -13.79 4.91 7.17
C ILE A 5 -13.74 3.78 6.14
N ASP A 6 -13.44 4.10 4.88
CA ASP A 6 -13.10 3.07 3.91
C ASP A 6 -11.61 2.73 4.06
N ALA A 7 -11.34 1.51 4.54
CA ALA A 7 -10.01 1.10 4.96
C ALA A 7 -9.14 0.51 3.83
N HIS A 8 -9.64 0.43 2.57
CA HIS A 8 -8.89 -0.17 1.48
C HIS A 8 -9.28 0.43 0.13
N VAL A 9 -8.68 1.56 -0.22
CA VAL A 9 -8.95 2.28 -1.46
C VAL A 9 -7.69 2.40 -2.31
N HIS A 10 -7.83 2.12 -3.61
CA HIS A 10 -6.81 2.34 -4.62
C HIS A 10 -7.13 3.60 -5.41
N LEU A 11 -6.13 4.44 -5.64
CA LEU A 11 -6.22 5.65 -6.46
C LEU A 11 -5.06 5.64 -7.47
N TYR A 12 -5.32 6.06 -8.68
CA TYR A 12 -4.31 6.13 -9.74
C TYR A 12 -4.74 7.11 -10.84
N ASP A 13 -3.77 7.74 -11.47
CA ASP A 13 -3.96 8.63 -12.60
C ASP A 13 -3.72 7.93 -13.94
N GLU A 14 -3.93 8.64 -15.05
CA GLU A 14 -3.69 8.11 -16.40
C GLU A 14 -2.25 7.69 -16.63
N GLU A 15 -1.27 8.38 -16.03
CA GLU A 15 0.16 8.03 -16.17
C GLU A 15 0.49 6.69 -15.50
N ASN A 16 -0.13 6.44 -14.34
CA ASN A 16 0.07 5.21 -13.58
C ASN A 16 -0.68 4.00 -14.16
N LEU A 17 -1.73 4.20 -14.97
CA LEU A 17 -2.51 3.10 -15.55
C LEU A 17 -1.65 2.05 -16.25
N SER A 18 -0.67 2.46 -17.05
CA SER A 18 0.23 1.55 -17.77
C SER A 18 1.19 0.80 -16.84
N SER A 19 1.39 1.30 -15.64
CA SER A 19 2.25 0.72 -14.60
C SER A 19 1.54 -0.30 -13.72
N LEU A 20 0.21 -0.36 -13.72
CA LEU A 20 -0.55 -1.35 -12.93
C LEU A 20 -0.39 -2.76 -13.53
N ARG A 21 -0.13 -3.77 -12.66
CA ARG A 21 0.07 -5.16 -13.12
C ARG A 21 -1.20 -5.80 -13.64
N TRP A 22 -2.30 -5.48 -13.02
CA TRP A 22 -3.62 -6.07 -13.25
C TRP A 22 -4.46 -5.31 -14.28
N MET A 23 -3.97 -4.16 -14.78
CA MET A 23 -4.72 -3.31 -15.70
C MET A 23 -4.89 -3.96 -17.07
N ASP A 24 -6.14 -4.07 -17.49
CA ASP A 24 -6.57 -4.43 -18.83
C ASP A 24 -7.45 -3.30 -19.37
N LYS A 25 -7.13 -2.78 -20.56
CA LYS A 25 -7.87 -1.69 -21.20
C LYS A 25 -9.34 -1.98 -21.47
N SER A 26 -9.74 -3.25 -21.48
CA SER A 26 -11.14 -3.66 -21.62
C SER A 26 -11.96 -3.53 -20.34
N LEU A 27 -11.31 -3.32 -19.20
CA LEU A 27 -11.99 -3.20 -17.91
C LEU A 27 -12.64 -1.82 -17.75
N PRO A 28 -13.85 -1.74 -17.17
CA PRO A 28 -14.52 -0.47 -16.88
C PRO A 28 -13.69 0.48 -15.98
N ILE A 29 -12.78 -0.09 -15.18
CA ILE A 29 -11.89 0.65 -14.28
C ILE A 29 -10.60 1.10 -14.96
N SER A 30 -10.46 0.96 -16.29
CA SER A 30 -9.29 1.41 -17.06
C SER A 30 -9.35 2.91 -17.38
N CYS A 31 -9.53 3.72 -16.35
CA CYS A 31 -9.49 5.18 -16.37
C CYS A 31 -8.87 5.68 -15.07
N GLU A 32 -8.58 6.95 -14.97
CA GLU A 32 -8.09 7.49 -13.70
C GLU A 32 -9.16 7.39 -12.58
N HIS A 33 -8.70 7.22 -11.36
CA HIS A 33 -9.52 7.22 -10.15
C HIS A 33 -8.88 8.12 -9.10
N THR A 34 -9.42 9.33 -8.99
CA THR A 34 -8.97 10.36 -8.04
C THR A 34 -9.78 10.31 -6.74
N VAL A 35 -9.25 10.94 -5.71
CA VAL A 35 -9.99 11.06 -4.44
C VAL A 35 -11.26 11.90 -4.61
N THR A 36 -11.22 12.95 -5.44
CA THR A 36 -12.41 13.78 -5.74
C THR A 36 -13.50 12.95 -6.39
N GLU A 37 -13.16 12.15 -7.40
CA GLU A 37 -14.12 11.26 -8.05
C GLU A 37 -14.71 10.24 -7.07
N TYR A 38 -13.86 9.61 -6.26
CA TYR A 38 -14.30 8.67 -5.23
C TYR A 38 -15.33 9.31 -4.27
N LEU A 39 -15.06 10.53 -3.80
CA LEU A 39 -15.95 11.26 -2.90
C LEU A 39 -17.29 11.61 -3.57
N VAL A 40 -17.25 12.09 -4.80
CA VAL A 40 -18.46 12.45 -5.56
C VAL A 40 -19.37 11.26 -5.79
N GLN A 41 -18.80 10.12 -6.18
CA GLN A 41 -19.58 8.92 -6.50
C GLN A 41 -20.16 8.23 -5.26
N ASN A 42 -19.43 8.22 -4.15
CA ASN A 42 -19.79 7.40 -3.01
C ASN A 42 -20.48 8.20 -1.88
N TRP A 43 -20.20 9.52 -1.71
CA TRP A 43 -20.54 10.20 -0.47
C TRP A 43 -21.38 11.48 -0.61
N ASN A 44 -21.58 12.00 -1.81
CA ASN A 44 -22.39 13.21 -2.05
C ASN A 44 -23.91 12.97 -1.99
N GLN A 45 -24.36 11.79 -1.61
CA GLN A 45 -25.78 11.49 -1.49
C GLN A 45 -26.28 11.79 -0.07
N GLY A 46 -26.93 12.94 0.12
CA GLY A 46 -27.37 13.48 1.41
C GLY A 46 -28.30 12.62 2.28
N THR A 47 -28.61 11.39 1.88
CA THR A 47 -29.49 10.45 2.58
C THR A 47 -28.76 9.35 3.34
N SER A 48 -27.42 9.34 3.36
CA SER A 48 -26.64 8.28 3.99
C SER A 48 -26.83 8.26 5.52
N ARG A 49 -27.03 7.05 6.08
CA ARG A 49 -26.98 6.79 7.52
C ARG A 49 -25.57 6.92 8.09
N PHE A 50 -24.56 6.97 7.22
CA PHE A 50 -23.16 7.03 7.58
C PHE A 50 -22.66 8.48 7.59
N ASN A 51 -21.68 8.72 8.44
CA ASN A 51 -20.87 9.92 8.49
C ASN A 51 -19.47 9.52 8.00
N PHE A 52 -19.19 9.75 6.72
CA PHE A 52 -17.92 9.43 6.13
C PHE A 52 -16.81 10.29 6.72
N LYS A 53 -15.73 9.64 7.16
CA LYS A 53 -14.57 10.28 7.80
C LYS A 53 -13.38 10.39 6.86
N GLY A 54 -13.27 9.49 5.90
CA GLY A 54 -12.17 9.46 4.95
C GLY A 54 -11.79 8.04 4.55
N ILE A 55 -10.71 7.96 3.79
CA ILE A 55 -10.18 6.71 3.26
C ILE A 55 -8.80 6.38 3.83
N ILE A 56 -8.45 5.10 3.81
CA ILE A 56 -7.08 4.63 3.91
C ILE A 56 -6.66 4.18 2.50
N TYR A 57 -5.67 4.88 1.96
CA TYR A 57 -5.10 4.50 0.67
C TYR A 57 -4.17 3.31 0.82
N ILE A 58 -4.31 2.33 -0.06
CA ILE A 58 -3.42 1.17 -0.19
C ILE A 58 -2.83 1.16 -1.59
N GLU A 59 -1.54 0.81 -1.73
CA GLU A 59 -0.84 0.73 -3.01
C GLU A 59 -1.61 -0.10 -4.04
N SER A 60 -1.49 0.23 -5.32
CA SER A 60 -2.34 -0.29 -6.41
C SER A 60 -1.69 -1.40 -7.24
N ASP A 61 -0.63 -2.05 -6.73
CA ASP A 61 0.16 -3.09 -7.41
C ASP A 61 0.79 -2.61 -8.73
N VAL A 62 1.57 -1.54 -8.64
CA VAL A 62 2.39 -1.08 -9.76
C VAL A 62 3.55 -2.04 -10.08
N LYS A 63 3.96 -2.07 -11.34
CA LYS A 63 5.08 -2.90 -11.82
C LYS A 63 6.39 -2.40 -11.23
N THR A 64 6.88 -3.09 -10.21
CA THR A 64 8.19 -2.88 -9.59
C THR A 64 9.11 -4.06 -9.89
N GLU A 65 10.43 -3.82 -9.89
CA GLU A 65 11.44 -4.85 -10.16
C GLU A 65 12.49 -4.86 -9.04
N LEU A 66 12.45 -5.88 -8.19
CA LEU A 66 13.34 -5.98 -7.02
C LEU A 66 14.81 -6.14 -7.37
N SER A 67 15.14 -6.72 -8.53
CA SER A 67 16.51 -6.96 -8.98
C SER A 67 17.20 -5.70 -9.51
N SER A 68 16.44 -4.67 -9.86
CA SER A 68 16.94 -3.41 -10.43
C SER A 68 17.24 -2.33 -9.39
N GLY A 69 17.21 -2.67 -8.10
CA GLY A 69 17.46 -1.72 -7.02
C GLY A 69 16.49 -0.53 -7.04
N LEU A 70 16.97 0.65 -6.64
CA LEU A 70 16.11 1.84 -6.52
C LEU A 70 15.45 2.27 -7.85
N GLU A 71 16.09 2.03 -8.99
CA GLU A 71 15.51 2.33 -10.31
C GLU A 71 14.24 1.51 -10.56
N GLY A 72 14.27 0.23 -10.16
CA GLY A 72 13.12 -0.67 -10.27
C GLY A 72 11.93 -0.28 -9.39
N PHE A 73 12.09 0.65 -8.47
CA PHE A 73 11.04 1.12 -7.55
C PHE A 73 10.38 2.43 -8.00
N THR A 74 10.87 3.02 -9.10
CA THR A 74 10.37 4.30 -9.64
C THR A 74 8.85 4.33 -9.83
N PRO A 75 8.16 3.28 -10.33
CA PRO A 75 6.70 3.30 -10.43
C PRO A 75 6.00 3.48 -9.07
N ALA A 76 6.49 2.84 -8.01
CA ALA A 76 5.92 2.97 -6.67
C ALA A 76 6.17 4.36 -6.06
N VAL A 77 7.32 4.97 -6.33
CA VAL A 77 7.61 6.36 -5.93
C VAL A 77 6.66 7.33 -6.63
N ARG A 78 6.39 7.14 -7.93
CA ARG A 78 5.44 7.97 -8.70
C ARG A 78 4.01 7.83 -8.16
N GLU A 79 3.58 6.60 -7.90
CA GLU A 79 2.28 6.33 -7.29
C GLU A 79 2.11 7.08 -5.97
N LEU A 80 3.09 7.01 -5.07
CA LEU A 80 3.01 7.73 -3.79
C LEU A 80 2.96 9.25 -4.00
N LYS A 81 3.76 9.82 -4.92
CA LYS A 81 3.71 11.26 -5.23
C LYS A 81 2.31 11.68 -5.66
N PHE A 82 1.67 10.93 -6.56
CA PHE A 82 0.29 11.16 -6.95
C PHE A 82 -0.66 11.16 -5.74
N VAL A 83 -0.58 10.17 -4.86
CA VAL A 83 -1.47 10.08 -3.69
C VAL A 83 -1.24 11.22 -2.70
N ILE A 84 0.01 11.65 -2.52
CA ILE A 84 0.32 12.85 -1.71
C ILE A 84 -0.33 14.09 -2.30
N GLU A 85 -0.30 14.27 -3.62
CA GLU A 85 -0.99 15.36 -4.30
C GLU A 85 -2.51 15.29 -4.10
N GLN A 86 -3.11 14.10 -4.21
CA GLN A 86 -4.53 13.90 -3.90
C GLN A 86 -4.86 14.33 -2.46
N SER A 87 -4.00 14.03 -1.49
CA SER A 87 -4.18 14.42 -0.09
C SER A 87 -4.09 15.93 0.15
N VAL A 88 -3.53 16.68 -0.79
CA VAL A 88 -3.53 18.16 -0.78
C VAL A 88 -4.79 18.71 -1.43
N LYS A 89 -5.23 18.12 -2.54
CA LYS A 89 -6.44 18.56 -3.26
C LYS A 89 -7.70 18.43 -2.41
N GLU A 90 -7.81 17.30 -1.66
CA GLU A 90 -8.97 17.01 -0.80
C GLU A 90 -8.47 16.82 0.65
N GLU A 91 -8.13 17.93 1.29
CA GLU A 91 -7.54 17.92 2.63
C GLU A 91 -8.46 17.25 3.65
N GLY A 92 -7.90 16.32 4.42
CA GLY A 92 -8.60 15.55 5.44
C GLY A 92 -9.38 14.32 4.93
N SER A 93 -9.47 14.09 3.62
CA SER A 93 -10.16 12.92 3.07
C SER A 93 -9.31 11.65 3.08
N ILE A 94 -7.98 11.78 2.95
CA ILE A 94 -7.03 10.66 3.09
C ILE A 94 -6.48 10.67 4.52
N LEU A 95 -6.90 9.69 5.32
CA LEU A 95 -6.56 9.57 6.74
C LEU A 95 -5.23 8.85 6.97
N ALA A 96 -4.91 7.91 6.09
CA ALA A 96 -3.66 7.16 6.12
C ALA A 96 -3.27 6.69 4.71
N ILE A 97 -1.98 6.47 4.52
CA ILE A 97 -1.38 5.99 3.28
C ILE A 97 -0.53 4.77 3.62
N VAL A 98 -0.72 3.67 2.88
CA VAL A 98 0.07 2.43 2.94
C VAL A 98 0.64 2.17 1.55
N PRO A 99 1.75 2.81 1.19
CA PRO A 99 2.38 2.64 -0.12
C PRO A 99 3.15 1.32 -0.21
N TRP A 100 3.56 0.97 -1.41
CA TRP A 100 4.45 -0.15 -1.66
C TRP A 100 5.84 0.04 -1.02
N ALA A 101 6.48 -1.07 -0.59
CA ALA A 101 7.88 -1.08 -0.20
C ALA A 101 8.57 -2.42 -0.50
N PRO A 102 9.92 -2.43 -0.71
CA PRO A 102 10.69 -3.62 -1.07
C PRO A 102 10.99 -4.54 0.14
N VAL A 103 9.96 -4.89 0.91
CA VAL A 103 10.06 -5.68 2.16
C VAL A 103 10.89 -6.96 2.03
N PRO A 104 10.82 -7.74 0.92
CA PRO A 104 11.61 -8.97 0.76
C PRO A 104 13.13 -8.76 0.68
N LEU A 105 13.60 -7.53 0.46
CA LEU A 105 15.03 -7.26 0.31
C LEU A 105 15.79 -7.08 1.63
N GLY A 106 15.09 -7.01 2.74
CA GLY A 106 15.67 -6.86 4.08
C GLY A 106 15.65 -5.43 4.59
N PRO A 107 15.84 -5.23 5.91
CA PRO A 107 15.66 -3.93 6.57
C PRO A 107 16.57 -2.84 6.05
N GLN A 108 17.81 -3.16 5.64
CA GLN A 108 18.77 -2.15 5.15
C GLN A 108 18.30 -1.51 3.84
N ILE A 109 17.80 -2.32 2.90
CA ILE A 109 17.26 -1.80 1.62
C ILE A 109 15.92 -1.11 1.85
N LEU A 110 15.10 -1.64 2.76
CA LEU A 110 13.83 -1.03 3.14
C LEU A 110 14.03 0.36 3.72
N GLU A 111 14.95 0.52 4.68
CA GLU A 111 15.29 1.80 5.30
C GLU A 111 15.83 2.80 4.26
N LEU A 112 16.80 2.39 3.43
CA LEU A 112 17.35 3.22 2.35
C LEU A 112 16.24 3.69 1.38
N TYR A 113 15.31 2.81 1.04
CA TYR A 113 14.18 3.15 0.16
C TYR A 113 13.25 4.18 0.81
N ILE A 114 12.92 3.99 2.10
CA ILE A 114 12.04 4.90 2.84
C ILE A 114 12.68 6.27 3.01
N ASP A 115 13.97 6.34 3.35
CA ASP A 115 14.70 7.59 3.44
C ASP A 115 14.66 8.35 2.11
N LYS A 116 14.96 7.65 1.01
CA LYS A 116 14.89 8.21 -0.34
C LYS A 116 13.49 8.66 -0.73
N LEU A 117 12.47 7.89 -0.35
CA LEU A 117 11.07 8.19 -0.59
C LEU A 117 10.65 9.50 0.09
N PHE A 118 11.17 9.77 1.30
CA PHE A 118 10.80 10.92 2.11
C PHE A 118 11.54 12.21 1.75
N GLU A 119 12.68 12.14 1.03
CA GLU A 119 13.46 13.32 0.62
C GLU A 119 12.61 14.38 -0.11
N ASP A 120 11.68 13.95 -0.96
CA ASP A 120 10.88 14.82 -1.81
C ASP A 120 9.46 15.08 -1.27
N ILE A 121 9.11 14.54 -0.09
CA ILE A 121 7.76 14.65 0.47
C ILE A 121 7.72 15.70 1.58
N ASN A 122 6.70 16.56 1.55
CA ASN A 122 6.45 17.50 2.63
C ASN A 122 6.34 16.78 3.98
N PRO A 123 7.12 17.15 5.01
CA PRO A 123 7.11 16.50 6.32
C PRO A 123 5.73 16.34 6.96
N ARG A 124 4.82 17.29 6.73
CA ARG A 124 3.42 17.19 7.23
C ARG A 124 2.66 16.04 6.58
N LYS A 125 2.97 15.69 5.32
CA LYS A 125 2.33 14.62 4.59
C LYS A 125 2.97 13.25 4.86
N ILE A 126 4.25 13.20 5.25
CA ILE A 126 4.90 11.98 5.73
C ILE A 126 4.12 11.39 6.91
N SER A 127 3.52 12.21 7.77
CA SER A 127 2.71 11.75 8.90
C SER A 127 1.47 10.94 8.51
N LEU A 128 1.02 11.03 7.25
CA LEU A 128 -0.08 10.19 6.71
C LEU A 128 0.39 8.76 6.42
N ILE A 129 1.69 8.54 6.18
CA ILE A 129 2.22 7.20 5.92
C ILE A 129 2.28 6.43 7.25
N LYS A 130 1.43 5.41 7.37
CA LYS A 130 1.28 4.62 8.60
C LYS A 130 1.91 3.23 8.51
N GLY A 131 2.30 2.83 7.33
CA GLY A 131 2.85 1.51 7.07
C GLY A 131 3.16 1.31 5.61
N PHE A 132 3.44 0.07 5.25
CA PHE A 132 3.78 -0.31 3.88
C PHE A 132 3.14 -1.63 3.50
N ARG A 133 3.00 -1.84 2.20
CA ARG A 133 2.55 -3.09 1.60
C ARG A 133 3.61 -3.65 0.65
N PHE A 134 3.68 -4.95 0.57
CA PHE A 134 4.24 -5.71 -0.52
C PHE A 134 3.25 -6.82 -0.85
N LEU A 135 2.55 -6.69 -1.97
CA LEU A 135 1.49 -7.62 -2.33
C LEU A 135 2.05 -9.03 -2.52
N LEU A 136 1.52 -9.99 -1.76
CA LEU A 136 2.02 -11.37 -1.67
C LEU A 136 1.15 -12.37 -2.43
N GLN A 137 -0.11 -12.05 -2.69
CA GLN A 137 -1.08 -12.99 -3.25
C GLN A 137 -0.63 -13.68 -4.55
N ASP A 138 0.14 -12.98 -5.40
CA ASP A 138 0.65 -13.50 -6.67
C ASP A 138 2.13 -13.92 -6.61
N LYS A 139 2.74 -13.85 -5.42
CA LYS A 139 4.16 -14.18 -5.26
C LYS A 139 4.35 -15.67 -4.95
N PRO A 140 5.51 -16.24 -5.30
CA PRO A 140 5.84 -17.62 -4.96
C PRO A 140 5.91 -17.81 -3.43
N ASP A 141 5.67 -19.05 -3.01
CA ASP A 141 5.84 -19.45 -1.61
C ASP A 141 7.30 -19.32 -1.17
N GLY A 142 7.53 -19.15 0.12
CA GLY A 142 8.85 -18.97 0.72
C GLY A 142 9.25 -17.52 0.98
N ILE A 143 8.59 -16.55 0.35
CA ILE A 143 8.93 -15.13 0.53
C ILE A 143 8.68 -14.67 1.96
N MET A 144 7.48 -14.93 2.52
CA MET A 144 7.08 -14.48 3.85
C MET A 144 7.92 -15.09 4.99
N VAL A 145 8.45 -16.29 4.76
CA VAL A 145 9.28 -17.01 5.74
C VAL A 145 10.77 -16.80 5.54
N SER A 146 11.17 -16.03 4.52
CA SER A 146 12.57 -15.69 4.31
C SER A 146 13.10 -14.82 5.47
N LYS A 147 14.38 -15.03 5.83
CA LYS A 147 15.03 -14.26 6.88
C LYS A 147 14.93 -12.74 6.65
N LYS A 148 15.18 -12.31 5.41
CA LYS A 148 15.14 -10.88 5.05
C LYS A 148 13.75 -10.28 5.25
N PHE A 149 12.69 -10.99 4.82
CA PHE A 149 11.32 -10.53 4.99
C PHE A 149 10.96 -10.40 6.47
N ILE A 150 11.21 -11.44 7.27
CA ILE A 150 10.95 -11.44 8.72
C ILE A 150 11.70 -10.29 9.42
N GLU A 151 12.97 -10.07 9.08
CA GLU A 151 13.77 -8.96 9.64
C GLU A 151 13.21 -7.60 9.24
N SER A 152 12.68 -7.43 8.02
CA SER A 152 12.00 -6.21 7.59
C SER A 152 10.73 -5.96 8.39
N ILE A 153 9.91 -6.98 8.64
CA ILE A 153 8.69 -6.83 9.45
C ILE A 153 9.05 -6.46 10.90
N LYS A 154 10.10 -7.07 11.47
CA LYS A 154 10.59 -6.68 12.80
C LYS A 154 11.10 -5.24 12.85
N TRP A 155 11.78 -4.79 11.79
CA TRP A 155 12.24 -3.41 11.67
C TRP A 155 11.04 -2.44 11.58
N MET A 156 10.02 -2.78 10.77
CA MET A 156 8.79 -1.98 10.70
C MET A 156 8.09 -1.88 12.06
N ALA A 157 7.98 -2.97 12.80
CA ALA A 157 7.37 -2.99 14.14
C ALA A 157 8.12 -2.05 15.10
N LYS A 158 9.46 -2.09 15.14
CA LYS A 158 10.28 -1.16 15.94
C LYS A 158 10.06 0.31 15.59
N ASN A 159 9.79 0.60 14.32
CA ASN A 159 9.51 1.95 13.82
C ASN A 159 8.02 2.31 13.87
N LYS A 160 7.18 1.49 14.53
CA LYS A 160 5.72 1.69 14.66
C LYS A 160 5.00 1.81 13.32
N LEU A 161 5.48 1.10 12.31
CA LEU A 161 4.90 1.02 10.98
C LEU A 161 4.05 -0.24 10.85
N VAL A 162 2.88 -0.11 10.25
CA VAL A 162 1.99 -1.24 9.93
C VAL A 162 2.49 -1.93 8.66
N PHE A 163 2.42 -3.25 8.63
CA PHE A 163 2.52 -4.02 7.39
C PHE A 163 1.13 -4.50 6.98
N GLU A 164 0.67 -4.09 5.80
CA GLU A 164 -0.58 -4.59 5.23
C GLU A 164 -0.30 -5.92 4.54
N LEU A 165 -0.95 -6.98 5.03
CA LEU A 165 -0.74 -8.35 4.61
C LEU A 165 -1.88 -8.82 3.68
N GLY A 166 -1.62 -8.85 2.37
CA GLY A 166 -2.52 -9.40 1.36
C GLY A 166 -2.09 -10.78 0.89
N ILE A 167 -2.89 -11.80 1.17
CA ILE A 167 -2.68 -13.19 0.70
C ILE A 167 -3.92 -13.69 -0.04
N ASP A 168 -3.75 -14.72 -0.87
CA ASP A 168 -4.85 -15.38 -1.57
C ASP A 168 -5.00 -16.86 -1.16
N PHE A 169 -5.71 -17.05 -0.08
CA PHE A 169 -6.05 -18.40 0.38
C PHE A 169 -6.91 -19.17 -0.63
N HIS A 170 -7.73 -18.47 -1.40
CA HIS A 170 -8.72 -19.10 -2.28
C HIS A 170 -8.07 -19.74 -3.52
N ARG A 171 -7.14 -19.05 -4.18
CA ARG A 171 -6.45 -19.53 -5.38
C ARG A 171 -5.16 -20.29 -5.07
N ARG A 172 -4.50 -19.93 -3.97
CA ARG A 172 -3.19 -20.45 -3.58
C ARG A 172 -3.25 -21.61 -2.57
N GLY A 173 -4.46 -21.98 -2.13
CA GLY A 173 -4.64 -22.98 -1.10
C GLY A 173 -4.01 -22.58 0.25
N ASP A 174 -3.64 -23.58 1.06
CA ASP A 174 -3.16 -23.35 2.43
C ASP A 174 -1.65 -23.04 2.53
N GLY A 175 -0.91 -22.99 1.41
CA GLY A 175 0.52 -22.66 1.40
C GLY A 175 0.82 -21.30 2.01
N GLN A 176 0.24 -20.24 1.47
CA GLN A 176 0.40 -18.88 1.99
C GLN A 176 -0.13 -18.74 3.43
N TYR A 177 -1.22 -19.41 3.76
CA TYR A 177 -1.75 -19.40 5.13
C TYR A 177 -0.75 -19.98 6.14
N ARG A 178 -0.10 -21.12 5.80
CA ARG A 178 0.94 -21.71 6.65
C ARG A 178 2.13 -20.77 6.83
N GLU A 179 2.56 -20.10 5.77
CA GLU A 179 3.64 -19.10 5.86
C GLU A 179 3.26 -17.92 6.76
N VAL A 180 2.01 -17.45 6.72
CA VAL A 180 1.51 -16.41 7.63
C VAL A 180 1.59 -16.86 9.09
N CYS A 181 1.23 -18.10 9.39
CA CYS A 181 1.37 -18.64 10.74
C CYS A 181 2.83 -18.65 11.22
N VAL A 182 3.75 -19.06 10.35
CA VAL A 182 5.20 -19.02 10.64
C VAL A 182 5.71 -17.59 10.82
N LEU A 183 5.27 -16.66 9.97
CA LEU A 183 5.60 -15.24 10.06
C LEU A 183 5.16 -14.68 11.42
N PHE A 184 3.91 -14.88 11.82
CA PHE A 184 3.38 -14.39 13.09
C PHE A 184 4.15 -14.93 14.29
N GLU A 185 4.46 -16.23 14.30
CA GLU A 185 5.32 -16.81 15.34
C GLU A 185 6.71 -16.19 15.38
N SER A 186 7.25 -15.86 14.21
CA SER A 186 8.60 -15.28 14.09
C SER A 186 8.68 -13.81 14.55
N VAL A 187 7.55 -13.08 14.53
CA VAL A 187 7.52 -11.64 14.83
C VAL A 187 6.79 -11.28 16.13
N LYS A 188 6.11 -12.21 16.79
CA LYS A 188 5.28 -11.96 17.97
C LYS A 188 5.96 -11.23 19.14
N ASN A 189 7.28 -11.25 19.20
CA ASN A 189 8.09 -10.58 20.23
C ASN A 189 8.92 -9.42 19.65
N ALA A 190 8.54 -8.87 18.52
CA ALA A 190 9.32 -7.83 17.82
C ALA A 190 9.00 -6.39 18.28
N THR A 191 8.05 -6.21 19.18
CA THR A 191 7.62 -4.91 19.76
C THR A 191 8.31 -4.62 21.08
#